data_034ee317e5af53b017f79c4d2cf12674
#
_entry.id   034ee317e5af53b017f79c4d2cf12674
#
_cell.length_a   1.000
_cell.length_b   1.000
_cell.length_c   1.000
_cell.angle_alpha   90.00
_cell.angle_beta   90.00
_cell.angle_gamma   90.00
#
_symmetry.space_group_name_H-M   'P 1'
#
loop_
_entity.id
_entity.type
_entity.pdbx_description
1 polymer ?
#
loop_
_entity_poly.entity_id
_entity_poly.type
_entity_poly.pdbx_seq_one_letter_code
_entity_poly.pdbx_strand_id
1 'polypeptide(L)'
;TSALAAGDADRFWASIRRYTLILVAAVPIYALYYYVRDSLGLRWRRWLTQHFLGRYFDQRAYYRLNAIVGIDNPDQRIAEDINAFTQQSLYFSMIALGSVIQLIAFSSVLWTISQGLVYFLIGYAIFSTVFTAKVFGKRLIGLNYRQLQREADFRFSLVRVREHAEPIAFHNGEQREMSALRRIFDALYANYQQVLRWQFKLNLFQYTHSFLTIVLPSVIIANQVLSGELEVGRAIQAAGAFAAILSALTVIVEHFESLSRFSAGVDRLHAFSTTLHDQAHTPARPAPDGASEPSLEPAAQIHTASGFELGVTQLTVLTPNREHLLLRDLTLNVSPGRGLLIVGPSGAGKSSLVRTINLLNRP
;
A
#
# COMPACT_ATOMS: atom_id res chain seq x y z
N THR A 1 18.26 -26.54 32.25
CA THR A 1 17.37 -27.68 32.62
C THR A 1 18.14 -28.94 32.97
N SER A 2 19.08 -29.43 32.12
CA SER A 2 19.82 -30.67 32.38
C SER A 2 20.67 -30.62 33.66
N ALA A 3 21.36 -29.48 33.94
CA ALA A 3 22.13 -29.30 35.18
C ALA A 3 21.24 -29.31 36.44
N LEU A 4 20.01 -28.76 36.33
CA LEU A 4 19.03 -28.77 37.42
C LEU A 4 18.50 -30.20 37.67
N ALA A 5 18.22 -30.95 36.61
CA ALA A 5 17.78 -32.33 36.69
C ALA A 5 18.86 -33.27 37.24
N ALA A 6 20.14 -32.95 37.00
CA ALA A 6 21.30 -33.67 37.51
C ALA A 6 21.75 -33.27 38.93
N GLY A 7 21.11 -32.23 39.52
CA GLY A 7 21.51 -31.70 40.83
C GLY A 7 22.87 -30.97 40.85
N ASP A 8 23.42 -30.60 39.67
CA ASP A 8 24.73 -29.96 39.55
C ASP A 8 24.56 -28.42 39.67
N ALA A 9 24.76 -27.93 40.91
CA ALA A 9 24.60 -26.54 41.26
C ALA A 9 25.62 -25.62 40.53
N ASP A 10 26.88 -26.08 40.38
CA ASP A 10 27.94 -25.26 39.79
C ASP A 10 27.67 -25.02 38.28
N ARG A 11 27.31 -26.06 37.56
CA ARG A 11 26.90 -25.99 36.16
C ARG A 11 25.63 -25.13 35.97
N PHE A 12 24.67 -25.22 36.89
CA PHE A 12 23.47 -24.40 36.84
C PHE A 12 23.80 -22.93 36.96
N TRP A 13 24.54 -22.51 37.99
CA TRP A 13 24.92 -21.12 38.22
C TRP A 13 25.83 -20.56 37.11
N ALA A 14 26.72 -21.37 36.57
CA ALA A 14 27.56 -20.99 35.43
C ALA A 14 26.69 -20.73 34.17
N SER A 15 25.65 -21.54 33.93
CA SER A 15 24.72 -21.36 32.83
C SER A 15 23.89 -20.11 33.01
N ILE A 16 23.43 -19.83 34.23
CA ILE A 16 22.65 -18.59 34.53
C ILE A 16 23.51 -17.35 34.28
N ARG A 17 24.77 -17.32 34.76
CA ARG A 17 25.68 -16.22 34.52
C ARG A 17 25.90 -15.95 33.03
N ARG A 18 26.16 -17.00 32.24
CA ARG A 18 26.31 -16.86 30.76
C ARG A 18 25.06 -16.33 30.12
N TYR A 19 23.88 -16.84 30.50
CA TYR A 19 22.60 -16.38 29.98
C TYR A 19 22.34 -14.92 30.31
N THR A 20 22.61 -14.50 31.56
CA THR A 20 22.45 -13.10 31.98
C THR A 20 23.38 -12.17 31.18
N LEU A 21 24.64 -12.55 30.96
CA LEU A 21 25.56 -11.76 30.13
C LEU A 21 25.09 -11.62 28.72
N ILE A 22 24.54 -12.68 28.10
CA ILE A 22 23.96 -12.62 26.76
C ILE A 22 22.76 -11.69 26.74
N LEU A 23 21.85 -11.74 27.73
CA LEU A 23 20.70 -10.84 27.81
C LEU A 23 21.12 -9.39 27.96
N VAL A 24 22.08 -9.08 28.80
CA VAL A 24 22.61 -7.73 29.00
C VAL A 24 23.20 -7.18 27.69
N ALA A 25 23.95 -8.02 26.95
CA ALA A 25 24.48 -7.64 25.64
C ALA A 25 23.39 -7.50 24.56
N ALA A 26 22.35 -8.31 24.63
CA ALA A 26 21.26 -8.30 23.66
C ALA A 26 20.43 -7.01 23.71
N VAL A 27 20.22 -6.42 24.90
CA VAL A 27 19.39 -5.21 25.07
C VAL A 27 19.86 -4.03 24.20
N PRO A 28 21.13 -3.59 24.25
CA PRO A 28 21.59 -2.49 23.42
C PRO A 28 21.59 -2.85 21.93
N ILE A 29 21.83 -4.12 21.56
CA ILE A 29 21.80 -4.59 20.18
C ILE A 29 20.36 -4.47 19.64
N TYR A 30 19.34 -4.90 20.40
CA TYR A 30 17.96 -4.76 20.00
C TYR A 30 17.54 -3.29 19.91
N ALA A 31 17.94 -2.46 20.85
CA ALA A 31 17.65 -1.03 20.82
C ALA A 31 18.24 -0.37 19.56
N LEU A 32 19.52 -0.69 19.24
CA LEU A 32 20.17 -0.21 18.02
C LEU A 32 19.50 -0.74 16.75
N TYR A 33 19.11 -2.02 16.73
CA TYR A 33 18.37 -2.63 15.62
C TYR A 33 17.09 -1.86 15.29
N TYR A 34 16.24 -1.58 16.30
CA TYR A 34 15.01 -0.84 16.10
C TYR A 34 15.27 0.60 15.64
N TYR A 35 16.25 1.27 16.24
CA TYR A 35 16.63 2.63 15.84
C TYR A 35 17.10 2.70 14.39
N VAL A 36 17.96 1.78 13.96
CA VAL A 36 18.47 1.73 12.58
C VAL A 36 17.34 1.42 11.60
N ARG A 37 16.48 0.45 11.92
CA ARG A 37 15.31 0.09 11.11
C ARG A 37 14.39 1.31 10.89
N ASP A 38 14.01 1.98 11.96
CA ASP A 38 13.06 3.11 11.89
C ASP A 38 13.69 4.33 11.22
N SER A 39 14.98 4.58 11.45
CA SER A 39 15.75 5.63 10.76
C SER A 39 15.86 5.35 9.25
N LEU A 40 16.09 4.10 8.85
CA LEU A 40 16.10 3.70 7.45
C LEU A 40 14.72 3.90 6.81
N GLY A 41 13.65 3.52 7.49
CA GLY A 41 12.27 3.71 7.04
C GLY A 41 11.94 5.18 6.79
N LEU A 42 12.34 6.05 7.71
CA LEU A 42 12.14 7.49 7.59
C LEU A 42 12.90 8.09 6.39
N ARG A 43 14.17 7.69 6.17
CA ARG A 43 14.97 8.14 5.03
C ARG A 43 14.38 7.65 3.71
N TRP A 44 13.95 6.40 3.65
CA TRP A 44 13.31 5.82 2.46
C TRP A 44 11.99 6.52 2.14
N ARG A 45 11.14 6.75 3.15
CA ARG A 45 9.91 7.54 3.01
C ARG A 45 10.19 8.94 2.46
N ARG A 46 11.19 9.65 3.01
CA ARG A 46 11.58 10.98 2.52
C ARG A 46 11.95 10.94 1.05
N TRP A 47 12.82 10.01 0.65
CA TRP A 47 13.26 9.88 -0.72
C TRP A 47 12.08 9.58 -1.66
N LEU A 48 11.24 8.62 -1.31
CA LEU A 48 10.11 8.21 -2.13
C LEU A 48 9.06 9.33 -2.26
N THR A 49 8.75 10.01 -1.15
CA THR A 49 7.83 11.16 -1.15
C THR A 49 8.35 12.27 -2.05
N GLN A 50 9.62 12.63 -1.96
CA GLN A 50 10.23 13.64 -2.84
C GLN A 50 10.18 13.23 -4.31
N HIS A 51 10.42 11.96 -4.62
CA HIS A 51 10.32 11.42 -5.97
C HIS A 51 8.90 11.53 -6.54
N PHE A 52 7.89 11.15 -5.79
CA PHE A 52 6.49 11.26 -6.22
C PHE A 52 6.02 12.70 -6.31
N LEU A 53 6.40 13.57 -5.37
CA LEU A 53 6.10 15.01 -5.44
C LEU A 53 6.72 15.64 -6.69
N GLY A 54 7.99 15.33 -7.00
CA GLY A 54 8.62 15.82 -8.21
C GLY A 54 7.81 15.47 -9.47
N ARG A 55 7.40 14.20 -9.62
CA ARG A 55 6.57 13.75 -10.75
C ARG A 55 5.15 14.33 -10.75
N TYR A 56 4.56 14.51 -9.57
CA TYR A 56 3.21 15.06 -9.44
C TYR A 56 3.14 16.52 -9.88
N PHE A 57 4.18 17.31 -9.60
CA PHE A 57 4.28 18.70 -10.05
C PHE A 57 4.88 18.86 -11.44
N ASP A 58 5.61 17.85 -11.94
CA ASP A 58 6.19 17.90 -13.27
C ASP A 58 5.12 18.07 -14.35
N GLN A 59 5.38 18.95 -15.30
CA GLN A 59 4.47 19.29 -16.42
C GLN A 59 3.01 19.47 -16.00
N ARG A 60 2.74 19.91 -14.76
CA ARG A 60 1.38 20.09 -14.20
C ARG A 60 0.56 18.79 -14.16
N ALA A 61 1.19 17.65 -13.89
CA ALA A 61 0.51 16.35 -13.81
C ALA A 61 -0.67 16.38 -12.81
N TYR A 62 -0.53 17.08 -11.68
CA TYR A 62 -1.62 17.29 -10.71
C TYR A 62 -2.90 17.86 -11.33
N TYR A 63 -2.79 18.72 -12.34
CA TYR A 63 -3.94 19.32 -13.02
C TYR A 63 -4.57 18.33 -14.01
N ARG A 64 -3.74 17.58 -14.75
CA ARG A 64 -4.21 16.59 -15.73
C ARG A 64 -4.88 15.39 -15.06
N LEU A 65 -4.38 14.96 -13.90
CA LEU A 65 -4.96 13.88 -13.12
C LEU A 65 -6.40 14.14 -12.69
N ASN A 66 -6.77 15.41 -12.42
CA ASN A 66 -8.15 15.78 -12.09
C ASN A 66 -9.15 15.55 -13.24
N ALA A 67 -8.67 15.44 -14.47
CA ALA A 67 -9.51 15.18 -15.65
C ALA A 67 -9.64 13.68 -15.98
N ILE A 68 -8.89 12.81 -15.31
CA ILE A 68 -8.86 11.36 -15.57
C ILE A 68 -9.81 10.66 -14.62
N VAL A 69 -10.81 10.01 -15.18
CA VAL A 69 -11.70 9.11 -14.44
C VAL A 69 -10.92 7.84 -14.11
N GLY A 70 -10.61 7.59 -12.83
CA GLY A 70 -9.99 6.31 -12.40
C GLY A 70 -8.83 6.42 -11.42
N ILE A 71 -8.25 7.60 -11.20
CA ILE A 71 -7.30 7.80 -10.10
C ILE A 71 -8.01 8.52 -8.97
N ASP A 72 -8.19 7.77 -7.91
CA ASP A 72 -8.81 8.22 -6.69
C ASP A 72 -7.74 8.77 -5.72
N ASN A 73 -7.96 9.98 -5.22
CA ASN A 73 -7.22 10.62 -4.12
C ASN A 73 -5.68 10.59 -4.25
N PRO A 74 -5.04 11.34 -5.17
CA PRO A 74 -3.58 11.42 -5.29
C PRO A 74 -2.86 11.87 -4.01
N ASP A 75 -3.49 12.73 -3.23
CA ASP A 75 -3.05 13.20 -1.91
C ASP A 75 -2.86 12.05 -0.92
N GLN A 76 -3.80 11.11 -0.87
CA GLN A 76 -3.73 9.92 -0.05
C GLN A 76 -2.58 9.00 -0.47
N ARG A 77 -2.36 8.85 -1.80
CA ARG A 77 -1.26 8.03 -2.33
C ARG A 77 0.09 8.56 -1.84
N ILE A 78 0.28 9.88 -1.88
CA ILE A 78 1.54 10.51 -1.47
C ILE A 78 1.68 10.54 0.06
N ALA A 79 0.62 10.86 0.80
CA ALA A 79 0.69 11.03 2.25
C ALA A 79 0.69 9.70 3.01
N GLU A 80 -0.22 8.78 2.67
CA GLU A 80 -0.49 7.56 3.44
C GLU A 80 0.10 6.31 2.80
N ASP A 81 -0.12 6.08 1.49
CA ASP A 81 0.28 4.83 0.86
C ASP A 81 1.81 4.70 0.77
N ILE A 82 2.55 5.79 0.52
CA ILE A 82 4.03 5.80 0.58
C ILE A 82 4.51 5.45 1.99
N ASN A 83 3.88 6.02 3.03
CA ASN A 83 4.23 5.72 4.41
C ASN A 83 3.99 4.24 4.74
N ALA A 84 2.80 3.73 4.41
CA ALA A 84 2.46 2.34 4.61
C ALA A 84 3.40 1.40 3.84
N PHE A 85 3.70 1.72 2.58
CA PHE A 85 4.62 0.95 1.74
C PHE A 85 6.02 0.85 2.38
N THR A 86 6.62 1.97 2.77
CA THR A 86 7.98 1.97 3.32
C THR A 86 8.06 1.24 4.66
N GLN A 87 7.09 1.43 5.55
CA GLN A 87 7.05 0.75 6.84
C GLN A 87 6.81 -0.76 6.70
N GLN A 88 5.81 -1.17 5.91
CA GLN A 88 5.47 -2.58 5.75
C GLN A 88 6.54 -3.35 4.97
N SER A 89 7.18 -2.73 3.96
CA SER A 89 8.29 -3.35 3.23
C SER A 89 9.46 -3.67 4.16
N LEU A 90 9.85 -2.74 5.02
CA LEU A 90 10.90 -2.98 6.02
C LEU A 90 10.49 -4.03 7.04
N TYR A 91 9.26 -3.96 7.53
CA TYR A 91 8.74 -4.94 8.47
C TYR A 91 8.82 -6.36 7.91
N PHE A 92 8.30 -6.61 6.70
CA PHE A 92 8.36 -7.93 6.07
C PHE A 92 9.78 -8.35 5.70
N SER A 93 10.64 -7.42 5.27
CA SER A 93 12.05 -7.72 4.99
C SER A 93 12.78 -8.17 6.25
N MET A 94 12.52 -7.53 7.40
CA MET A 94 13.12 -7.93 8.69
C MET A 94 12.59 -9.26 9.19
N ILE A 95 11.30 -9.53 9.03
CA ILE A 95 10.70 -10.84 9.34
C ILE A 95 11.33 -11.93 8.47
N ALA A 96 11.44 -11.71 7.17
CA ALA A 96 12.03 -12.67 6.25
C ALA A 96 13.50 -12.96 6.61
N LEU A 97 14.30 -11.91 6.89
CA LEU A 97 15.68 -12.06 7.33
C LEU A 97 15.77 -12.82 8.66
N GLY A 98 14.93 -12.48 9.64
CA GLY A 98 14.83 -13.16 10.91
C GLY A 98 14.48 -14.64 10.74
N SER A 99 13.53 -14.96 9.87
CA SER A 99 13.15 -16.35 9.56
C SER A 99 14.28 -17.14 8.94
N VAL A 100 15.06 -16.55 8.02
CA VAL A 100 16.24 -17.20 7.44
C VAL A 100 17.29 -17.50 8.52
N ILE A 101 17.58 -16.54 9.39
CA ILE A 101 18.52 -16.72 10.51
C ILE A 101 18.04 -17.84 11.45
N GLN A 102 16.75 -17.86 11.80
CA GLN A 102 16.15 -18.92 12.61
C GLN A 102 16.27 -20.30 11.96
N LEU A 103 15.96 -20.39 10.67
CA LEU A 103 16.10 -21.63 9.91
C LEU A 103 17.52 -22.16 9.96
N ILE A 104 18.52 -21.33 9.70
CA ILE A 104 19.93 -21.73 9.74
C ILE A 104 20.33 -22.16 11.15
N ALA A 105 19.98 -21.33 12.16
CA ALA A 105 20.41 -21.57 13.55
C ALA A 105 19.80 -22.84 14.16
N PHE A 106 18.51 -23.08 13.92
CA PHE A 106 17.81 -24.20 14.58
C PHE A 106 17.74 -25.48 13.75
N SER A 107 17.91 -25.42 12.41
CA SER A 107 17.95 -26.66 11.60
C SER A 107 19.10 -27.55 11.94
N SER A 108 20.29 -27.00 12.21
CA SER A 108 21.43 -27.80 12.65
C SER A 108 21.16 -28.52 13.98
N VAL A 109 20.51 -27.84 14.91
CA VAL A 109 20.15 -28.42 16.22
C VAL A 109 19.14 -29.56 16.05
N LEU A 110 18.06 -29.32 15.30
CA LEU A 110 16.99 -30.30 15.11
C LEU A 110 17.48 -31.52 14.32
N TRP A 111 18.35 -31.32 13.33
CA TRP A 111 18.94 -32.36 12.52
C TRP A 111 19.75 -33.36 13.36
N THR A 112 20.50 -32.90 14.37
CA THR A 112 21.29 -33.75 15.28
C THR A 112 20.42 -34.53 16.25
N ILE A 113 19.16 -34.17 16.46
CA ILE A 113 18.25 -34.83 17.39
C ILE A 113 17.33 -35.80 16.63
N SER A 114 16.67 -35.35 15.55
CA SER A 114 15.77 -36.22 14.77
C SER A 114 15.62 -35.71 13.34
N GLN A 115 16.15 -36.46 12.38
CA GLN A 115 15.97 -36.15 10.94
C GLN A 115 14.51 -36.30 10.49
N GLY A 116 13.78 -37.28 11.07
CA GLY A 116 12.37 -37.48 10.78
C GLY A 116 11.50 -36.26 11.10
N LEU A 117 11.81 -35.57 12.22
CA LEU A 117 11.15 -34.31 12.58
C LEU A 117 11.39 -33.21 11.53
N VAL A 118 12.59 -33.11 10.97
CA VAL A 118 12.92 -32.10 9.95
C VAL A 118 12.12 -32.32 8.67
N TYR A 119 12.09 -33.56 8.16
CA TYR A 119 11.32 -33.86 6.94
C TYR A 119 9.81 -33.65 7.13
N PHE A 120 9.28 -34.12 8.28
CA PHE A 120 7.88 -33.85 8.63
C PHE A 120 7.57 -32.36 8.67
N LEU A 121 8.43 -31.57 9.31
CA LEU A 121 8.25 -30.13 9.47
C LEU A 121 8.25 -29.39 8.12
N ILE A 122 9.17 -29.74 7.21
CA ILE A 122 9.20 -29.16 5.87
C ILE A 122 7.90 -29.46 5.10
N GLY A 123 7.48 -30.73 5.10
CA GLY A 123 6.22 -31.14 4.45
C GLY A 123 5.00 -30.39 5.01
N TYR A 124 4.92 -30.30 6.35
CA TYR A 124 3.84 -29.61 7.04
C TYR A 124 3.83 -28.11 6.76
N ALA A 125 4.99 -27.45 6.73
CA ALA A 125 5.10 -26.02 6.41
C ALA A 125 4.70 -25.73 4.96
N ILE A 126 5.15 -26.55 4.00
CA ILE A 126 4.75 -26.42 2.59
C ILE A 126 3.24 -26.59 2.46
N PHE A 127 2.68 -27.63 3.08
CA PHE A 127 1.23 -27.87 3.06
C PHE A 127 0.45 -26.68 3.60
N SER A 128 0.82 -26.18 4.80
CA SER A 128 0.10 -25.07 5.44
C SER A 128 0.20 -23.77 4.64
N THR A 129 1.39 -23.47 4.07
CA THR A 129 1.60 -22.28 3.24
C THR A 129 0.78 -22.33 1.94
N VAL A 130 0.84 -23.46 1.21
CA VAL A 130 0.09 -23.66 -0.02
C VAL A 130 -1.43 -23.64 0.22
N PHE A 131 -1.87 -24.27 1.30
CA PHE A 131 -3.28 -24.27 1.71
C PHE A 131 -3.77 -22.84 1.99
N THR A 132 -3.02 -22.07 2.78
CA THR A 132 -3.35 -20.68 3.10
C THR A 132 -3.41 -19.82 1.85
N ALA A 133 -2.41 -19.91 0.99
CA ALA A 133 -2.36 -19.13 -0.25
C ALA A 133 -3.53 -19.45 -1.19
N LYS A 134 -3.88 -20.72 -1.36
CA LYS A 134 -4.97 -21.14 -2.26
C LYS A 134 -6.37 -20.83 -1.71
N VAL A 135 -6.59 -21.08 -0.42
CA VAL A 135 -7.93 -20.95 0.19
C VAL A 135 -8.24 -19.48 0.53
N PHE A 136 -7.30 -18.78 1.11
CA PHE A 136 -7.52 -17.43 1.63
C PHE A 136 -6.97 -16.32 0.71
N GLY A 137 -5.91 -16.59 -0.09
CA GLY A 137 -5.15 -15.63 -0.85
C GLY A 137 -5.99 -14.67 -1.67
N LYS A 138 -6.46 -15.11 -2.83
CA LYS A 138 -7.21 -14.25 -3.76
C LYS A 138 -8.43 -13.59 -3.14
N ARG A 139 -9.10 -14.28 -2.19
CA ARG A 139 -10.34 -13.79 -1.60
C ARG A 139 -10.07 -12.63 -0.65
N LEU A 140 -9.13 -12.77 0.28
CA LEU A 140 -8.79 -11.73 1.25
C LEU A 140 -8.10 -10.53 0.59
N ILE A 141 -7.19 -10.76 -0.36
CA ILE A 141 -6.56 -9.67 -1.13
C ILE A 141 -7.63 -8.83 -1.83
N GLY A 142 -8.56 -9.47 -2.56
CA GLY A 142 -9.63 -8.75 -3.25
C GLY A 142 -10.63 -8.04 -2.32
N LEU A 143 -10.93 -8.62 -1.15
CA LEU A 143 -11.79 -7.99 -0.15
C LEU A 143 -11.11 -6.79 0.52
N ASN A 144 -9.83 -6.90 0.86
CA ASN A 144 -9.05 -5.81 1.44
C ASN A 144 -8.83 -4.66 0.44
N TYR A 145 -8.58 -4.96 -0.84
CA TYR A 145 -8.50 -3.95 -1.88
C TYR A 145 -9.80 -3.13 -1.96
N ARG A 146 -10.95 -3.81 -2.04
CA ARG A 146 -12.27 -3.15 -2.04
C ARG A 146 -12.54 -2.38 -0.76
N GLN A 147 -12.04 -2.86 0.39
CA GLN A 147 -12.18 -2.15 1.66
C GLN A 147 -11.47 -0.80 1.62
N LEU A 148 -10.21 -0.79 1.18
CA LEU A 148 -9.42 0.43 1.06
C LEU A 148 -10.05 1.44 0.08
N GLN A 149 -10.62 0.95 -1.04
CA GLN A 149 -11.31 1.80 -1.99
C GLN A 149 -12.57 2.44 -1.37
N ARG A 150 -13.42 1.65 -0.72
CA ARG A 150 -14.66 2.14 -0.10
C ARG A 150 -14.41 3.09 1.06
N GLU A 151 -13.35 2.88 1.84
CA GLU A 151 -12.91 3.84 2.87
C GLU A 151 -12.54 5.19 2.26
N ALA A 152 -11.82 5.18 1.14
CA ALA A 152 -11.47 6.39 0.41
C ALA A 152 -12.73 7.11 -0.12
N ASP A 153 -13.67 6.37 -0.74
CA ASP A 153 -14.92 6.91 -1.27
C ASP A 153 -15.77 7.57 -0.16
N PHE A 154 -15.87 6.93 1.00
CA PHE A 154 -16.60 7.45 2.14
C PHE A 154 -15.96 8.74 2.67
N ARG A 155 -14.63 8.75 2.84
CA ARG A 155 -13.90 9.95 3.27
C ARG A 155 -14.04 11.09 2.27
N PHE A 156 -13.88 10.82 0.98
CA PHE A 156 -14.07 11.82 -0.07
C PHE A 156 -15.48 12.45 -0.02
N SER A 157 -16.49 11.61 0.18
CA SER A 157 -17.88 12.09 0.30
C SER A 157 -18.10 12.99 1.51
N LEU A 158 -17.45 12.70 2.65
CA LEU A 158 -17.48 13.58 3.82
C LEU A 158 -16.75 14.90 3.59
N VAL A 159 -15.61 14.89 2.89
CA VAL A 159 -14.88 16.09 2.51
C VAL A 159 -15.75 16.96 1.59
N ARG A 160 -16.42 16.37 0.60
CA ARG A 160 -17.35 17.06 -0.28
C ARG A 160 -18.48 17.77 0.47
N VAL A 161 -19.08 17.11 1.47
CA VAL A 161 -20.11 17.73 2.33
C VAL A 161 -19.55 18.94 3.07
N ARG A 162 -18.34 18.84 3.61
CA ARG A 162 -17.67 19.94 4.30
C ARG A 162 -17.39 21.14 3.36
N GLU A 163 -16.91 20.86 2.15
CA GLU A 163 -16.58 21.89 1.17
C GLU A 163 -17.82 22.59 0.60
N HIS A 164 -18.96 21.91 0.58
CA HIS A 164 -20.23 22.44 0.09
C HIS A 164 -21.25 22.68 1.22
N ALA A 165 -20.77 22.93 2.45
CA ALA A 165 -21.64 23.07 3.62
C ALA A 165 -22.65 24.21 3.46
N GLU A 166 -22.25 25.35 2.90
CA GLU A 166 -23.10 26.52 2.69
C GLU A 166 -24.23 26.25 1.66
N PRO A 167 -23.97 25.75 0.44
CA PRO A 167 -25.05 25.35 -0.46
C PRO A 167 -25.99 24.29 0.11
N ILE A 168 -25.48 23.32 0.86
CA ILE A 168 -26.30 22.27 1.48
C ILE A 168 -27.26 22.90 2.50
N ALA A 169 -26.76 23.79 3.36
CA ALA A 169 -27.57 24.48 4.35
C ALA A 169 -28.63 25.40 3.71
N PHE A 170 -28.28 26.18 2.67
CA PHE A 170 -29.22 27.05 1.98
C PHE A 170 -30.39 26.33 1.29
N HIS A 171 -30.14 25.11 0.80
CA HIS A 171 -31.13 24.31 0.11
C HIS A 171 -31.80 23.25 1.02
N ASN A 172 -31.55 23.28 2.33
CA ASN A 172 -32.01 22.26 3.31
C ASN A 172 -31.73 20.82 2.83
N GLY A 173 -30.51 20.62 2.29
CA GLY A 173 -30.08 19.39 1.63
C GLY A 173 -29.60 18.28 2.57
N GLU A 174 -29.61 18.47 3.91
CA GLU A 174 -28.99 17.60 4.90
C GLU A 174 -29.51 16.17 4.81
N GLN A 175 -30.82 15.99 4.67
CA GLN A 175 -31.45 14.66 4.61
C GLN A 175 -31.00 13.88 3.35
N ARG A 176 -30.83 14.58 2.23
CA ARG A 176 -30.36 13.99 0.97
C ARG A 176 -28.90 13.58 1.06
N GLU A 177 -28.05 14.45 1.60
CA GLU A 177 -26.62 14.16 1.79
C GLU A 177 -26.41 13.04 2.82
N MET A 178 -27.15 13.06 3.94
CA MET A 178 -27.13 11.99 4.93
C MET A 178 -27.52 10.64 4.31
N SER A 179 -28.57 10.61 3.50
CA SER A 179 -29.03 9.38 2.84
C SER A 179 -27.99 8.86 1.83
N ALA A 180 -27.28 9.75 1.15
CA ALA A 180 -26.18 9.38 0.24
C ALA A 180 -24.98 8.79 1.02
N LEU A 181 -24.55 9.45 2.10
CA LEU A 181 -23.47 8.98 2.96
C LEU A 181 -23.78 7.64 3.61
N ARG A 182 -25.03 7.43 4.08
CA ARG A 182 -25.48 6.15 4.64
C ARG A 182 -25.33 5.02 3.61
N ARG A 183 -25.77 5.21 2.37
CA ARG A 183 -25.61 4.18 1.31
C ARG A 183 -24.14 3.81 1.05
N ILE A 184 -23.25 4.81 1.03
CA ILE A 184 -21.82 4.58 0.84
C ILE A 184 -21.27 3.80 2.05
N PHE A 185 -21.64 4.20 3.26
CA PHE A 185 -21.22 3.52 4.48
C PHE A 185 -21.77 2.09 4.58
N ASP A 186 -23.04 1.85 4.23
CA ASP A 186 -23.65 0.52 4.21
C ASP A 186 -22.91 -0.43 3.25
N ALA A 187 -22.45 0.08 2.09
CA ALA A 187 -21.65 -0.69 1.15
C ALA A 187 -20.26 -1.02 1.72
N LEU A 188 -19.63 -0.07 2.41
CA LEU A 188 -18.37 -0.26 3.13
C LEU A 188 -18.53 -1.31 4.25
N TYR A 189 -19.55 -1.16 5.07
CA TYR A 189 -19.88 -2.06 6.17
C TYR A 189 -20.14 -3.49 5.69
N ALA A 190 -20.93 -3.66 4.64
CA ALA A 190 -21.21 -4.98 4.07
C ALA A 190 -19.93 -5.68 3.54
N ASN A 191 -18.99 -4.93 2.96
CA ASN A 191 -17.69 -5.48 2.56
C ASN A 191 -16.85 -5.87 3.78
N TYR A 192 -16.81 -5.01 4.81
CA TYR A 192 -16.06 -5.27 6.02
C TYR A 192 -16.57 -6.51 6.76
N GLN A 193 -17.89 -6.73 6.81
CA GLN A 193 -18.46 -7.97 7.32
C GLN A 193 -17.94 -9.21 6.56
N GLN A 194 -17.75 -9.12 5.23
CA GLN A 194 -17.17 -10.22 4.47
C GLN A 194 -15.69 -10.44 4.84
N VAL A 195 -14.92 -9.36 5.01
CA VAL A 195 -13.53 -9.44 5.50
C VAL A 195 -13.49 -10.17 6.83
N LEU A 196 -14.30 -9.75 7.81
CA LEU A 196 -14.36 -10.36 9.15
C LEU A 196 -14.72 -11.85 9.11
N ARG A 197 -15.65 -12.27 8.25
CA ARG A 197 -16.03 -13.70 8.11
C ARG A 197 -14.86 -14.54 7.56
N TRP A 198 -14.12 -14.01 6.59
CA TRP A 198 -12.96 -14.70 6.03
C TRP A 198 -11.78 -14.68 6.99
N GLN A 199 -11.60 -13.60 7.74
CA GLN A 199 -10.59 -13.48 8.78
C GLN A 199 -10.84 -14.44 9.93
N PHE A 200 -12.09 -14.60 10.35
CA PHE A 200 -12.46 -15.61 11.34
C PHE A 200 -12.05 -17.03 10.91
N LYS A 201 -12.31 -17.40 9.65
CA LYS A 201 -11.89 -18.71 9.12
C LYS A 201 -10.36 -18.84 9.06
N LEU A 202 -9.66 -17.78 8.68
CA LEU A 202 -8.20 -17.75 8.67
C LEU A 202 -7.64 -17.89 10.09
N ASN A 203 -8.17 -17.13 11.04
CA ASN A 203 -7.76 -17.20 12.45
C ASN A 203 -7.99 -18.60 13.03
N LEU A 204 -9.13 -19.23 12.73
CA LEU A 204 -9.39 -20.60 13.15
C LEU A 204 -8.31 -21.57 12.63
N PHE A 205 -7.94 -21.43 11.37
CA PHE A 205 -6.85 -22.21 10.79
C PHE A 205 -5.50 -21.91 11.45
N GLN A 206 -5.16 -20.64 11.64
CA GLN A 206 -3.90 -20.20 12.25
C GLN A 206 -3.76 -20.69 13.70
N TYR A 207 -4.80 -20.57 14.51
CA TYR A 207 -4.77 -21.06 15.89
C TYR A 207 -4.70 -22.59 15.94
N THR A 208 -5.42 -23.31 15.09
CA THR A 208 -5.29 -24.77 15.01
C THR A 208 -3.85 -25.16 14.66
N HIS A 209 -3.26 -24.50 13.66
CA HIS A 209 -1.86 -24.70 13.27
C HIS A 209 -0.90 -24.40 14.43
N SER A 210 -1.09 -23.32 15.16
CA SER A 210 -0.28 -22.92 16.30
C SER A 210 -0.36 -23.95 17.46
N PHE A 211 -1.54 -24.44 17.79
CA PHE A 211 -1.70 -25.49 18.81
C PHE A 211 -1.06 -26.82 18.40
N LEU A 212 -1.16 -27.20 17.15
CA LEU A 212 -0.48 -28.39 16.63
C LEU A 212 1.03 -28.29 16.76
N THR A 213 1.61 -27.10 16.62
CA THR A 213 3.04 -26.86 16.79
C THR A 213 3.57 -27.25 18.17
N ILE A 214 2.74 -27.12 19.20
CA ILE A 214 3.10 -27.49 20.58
C ILE A 214 3.00 -29.00 20.78
N VAL A 215 1.97 -29.65 20.24
CA VAL A 215 1.67 -31.07 20.50
C VAL A 215 2.50 -32.01 19.63
N LEU A 216 2.67 -31.70 18.34
CA LEU A 216 3.31 -32.58 17.37
C LEU A 216 4.73 -33.02 17.74
N PRO A 217 5.67 -32.13 18.15
CA PRO A 217 7.00 -32.55 18.54
C PRO A 217 6.99 -33.54 19.70
N SER A 218 6.14 -33.27 20.70
CA SER A 218 6.01 -34.10 21.90
C SER A 218 5.53 -35.52 21.56
N VAL A 219 4.53 -35.63 20.64
CA VAL A 219 4.03 -36.94 20.21
C VAL A 219 5.08 -37.72 19.40
N ILE A 220 5.80 -37.04 18.50
CA ILE A 220 6.79 -37.69 17.62
C ILE A 220 7.98 -38.23 18.40
N ILE A 221 8.44 -37.49 19.43
CA ILE A 221 9.61 -37.90 20.22
C ILE A 221 9.24 -38.69 21.50
N ALA A 222 7.94 -38.87 21.80
CA ALA A 222 7.47 -39.50 23.02
C ALA A 222 8.11 -40.87 23.27
N ASN A 223 8.13 -41.73 22.25
CA ASN A 223 8.71 -43.06 22.37
C ASN A 223 10.21 -43.05 22.74
N GLN A 224 10.99 -42.13 22.15
CA GLN A 224 12.45 -42.01 22.41
C GLN A 224 12.73 -41.49 23.84
N VAL A 225 11.83 -40.62 24.36
CA VAL A 225 11.94 -40.14 25.73
C VAL A 225 11.50 -41.20 26.73
N LEU A 226 10.41 -41.93 26.46
CA LEU A 226 9.89 -42.96 27.34
C LEU A 226 10.80 -44.21 27.38
N SER A 227 11.50 -44.53 26.28
CA SER A 227 12.50 -45.59 26.24
C SER A 227 13.83 -45.22 26.91
N GLY A 228 14.02 -43.95 27.27
CA GLY A 228 15.29 -43.47 27.86
C GLY A 228 16.39 -43.20 26.82
N GLU A 229 16.13 -43.39 25.53
CA GLU A 229 17.09 -43.12 24.45
C GLU A 229 17.38 -41.61 24.28
N LEU A 230 16.41 -40.76 24.62
CA LEU A 230 16.53 -39.32 24.53
C LEU A 230 16.40 -38.67 25.91
N GLU A 231 17.44 -37.93 26.33
CA GLU A 231 17.42 -37.15 27.57
C GLU A 231 16.34 -36.05 27.53
N VAL A 232 15.62 -35.86 28.63
CA VAL A 232 14.54 -34.84 28.74
C VAL A 232 15.01 -33.47 28.35
N GLY A 233 16.25 -33.07 28.68
CA GLY A 233 16.80 -31.77 28.26
C GLY A 233 16.94 -31.62 26.76
N ARG A 234 17.33 -32.69 26.05
CA ARG A 234 17.37 -32.72 24.58
C ARG A 234 15.99 -32.72 23.96
N ALA A 235 15.00 -33.36 24.59
CA ALA A 235 13.61 -33.33 24.14
C ALA A 235 13.02 -31.91 24.18
N ILE A 236 13.25 -31.18 25.27
CA ILE A 236 12.86 -29.77 25.39
C ILE A 236 13.56 -28.90 24.33
N GLN A 237 14.85 -29.14 24.09
CA GLN A 237 15.60 -28.43 23.05
C GLN A 237 15.06 -28.74 21.64
N ALA A 238 14.69 -29.99 21.35
CA ALA A 238 14.09 -30.41 20.10
C ALA A 238 12.74 -29.73 19.88
N ALA A 239 11.87 -29.68 20.90
CA ALA A 239 10.56 -29.01 20.83
C ALA A 239 10.72 -27.50 20.59
N GLY A 240 11.67 -26.84 21.26
CA GLY A 240 11.98 -25.43 21.03
C GLY A 240 12.52 -25.17 19.63
N ALA A 241 13.44 -25.98 19.12
CA ALA A 241 13.97 -25.86 17.77
C ALA A 241 12.89 -26.12 16.72
N PHE A 242 12.04 -27.14 16.95
CA PHE A 242 10.88 -27.40 16.07
C PHE A 242 9.95 -26.21 15.97
N ALA A 243 9.56 -25.63 17.10
CA ALA A 243 8.69 -24.46 17.15
C ALA A 243 9.32 -23.26 16.42
N ALA A 244 10.61 -23.00 16.65
CA ALA A 244 11.32 -21.89 15.98
C ALA A 244 11.40 -22.08 14.46
N ILE A 245 11.73 -23.28 13.97
CA ILE A 245 11.80 -23.57 12.53
C ILE A 245 10.42 -23.51 11.92
N LEU A 246 9.40 -24.07 12.56
CA LEU A 246 8.03 -24.05 12.03
C LEU A 246 7.48 -22.61 11.93
N SER A 247 7.70 -21.77 12.96
CA SER A 247 7.34 -20.36 12.91
C SER A 247 8.04 -19.64 11.75
N ALA A 248 9.34 -19.88 11.55
CA ALA A 248 10.09 -19.31 10.43
C ALA A 248 9.56 -19.75 9.05
N LEU A 249 9.16 -21.02 8.92
CA LEU A 249 8.59 -21.56 7.67
C LEU A 249 7.15 -21.11 7.42
N THR A 250 6.39 -20.85 8.48
CA THR A 250 4.97 -20.47 8.40
C THR A 250 4.71 -18.97 8.56
N VAL A 251 5.76 -18.17 8.55
CA VAL A 251 5.67 -16.71 8.68
C VAL A 251 4.68 -16.07 7.70
N ILE A 252 4.57 -16.60 6.48
CA ILE A 252 3.58 -16.15 5.50
C ILE A 252 2.14 -16.43 5.97
N VAL A 253 1.92 -17.58 6.63
CA VAL A 253 0.62 -17.95 7.19
C VAL A 253 0.26 -17.04 8.35
N GLU A 254 1.20 -16.81 9.25
CA GLU A 254 1.00 -15.98 10.45
C GLU A 254 0.72 -14.52 10.10
N HIS A 255 1.41 -13.98 9.08
CA HIS A 255 1.28 -12.59 8.66
C HIS A 255 0.40 -12.39 7.41
N PHE A 256 -0.37 -13.42 7.03
CA PHE A 256 -1.08 -13.43 5.74
C PHE A 256 -2.05 -12.25 5.58
N GLU A 257 -2.76 -11.86 6.63
CA GLU A 257 -3.68 -10.73 6.60
C GLU A 257 -2.95 -9.38 6.33
N SER A 258 -1.85 -9.16 7.06
CA SER A 258 -1.03 -7.95 6.90
C SER A 258 -0.37 -7.90 5.53
N LEU A 259 0.10 -9.05 5.03
CA LEU A 259 0.68 -9.19 3.69
C LEU A 259 -0.36 -8.93 2.60
N SER A 260 -1.59 -9.42 2.80
CA SER A 260 -2.71 -9.18 1.88
C SER A 260 -3.08 -7.69 1.79
N ARG A 261 -3.12 -6.99 2.92
CA ARG A 261 -3.35 -5.54 2.95
C ARG A 261 -2.20 -4.77 2.31
N PHE A 262 -0.98 -5.18 2.57
CA PHE A 262 0.21 -4.59 1.97
C PHE A 262 0.20 -4.74 0.44
N SER A 263 -0.08 -5.94 -0.09
CA SER A 263 -0.20 -6.19 -1.52
C SER A 263 -1.22 -5.26 -2.18
N ALA A 264 -2.41 -5.11 -1.57
CA ALA A 264 -3.42 -4.18 -2.08
C ALA A 264 -2.96 -2.72 -2.09
N GLY A 265 -2.15 -2.31 -1.10
CA GLY A 265 -1.55 -0.97 -1.06
C GLY A 265 -0.48 -0.77 -2.15
N VAL A 266 0.34 -1.79 -2.39
CA VAL A 266 1.35 -1.78 -3.47
C VAL A 266 0.70 -1.64 -4.84
N ASP A 267 -0.38 -2.38 -5.11
CA ASP A 267 -1.11 -2.32 -6.38
C ASP A 267 -1.65 -0.91 -6.65
N ARG A 268 -2.17 -0.24 -5.62
CA ARG A 268 -2.64 1.15 -5.74
C ARG A 268 -1.51 2.13 -6.01
N LEU A 269 -0.39 2.00 -5.28
CA LEU A 269 0.78 2.87 -5.48
C LEU A 269 1.41 2.65 -6.85
N HIS A 270 1.42 1.39 -7.33
CA HIS A 270 1.88 1.05 -8.67
C HIS A 270 0.98 1.68 -9.75
N ALA A 271 -0.34 1.56 -9.64
CA ALA A 271 -1.29 2.18 -10.55
C ALA A 271 -1.11 3.72 -10.61
N PHE A 272 -0.89 4.36 -9.47
CA PHE A 272 -0.59 5.78 -9.41
C PHE A 272 0.74 6.13 -10.09
N SER A 273 1.80 5.34 -9.84
CA SER A 273 3.11 5.54 -10.46
C SER A 273 3.08 5.41 -11.99
N THR A 274 2.37 4.39 -12.52
CA THR A 274 2.22 4.18 -13.96
C THR A 274 1.47 5.33 -14.61
N THR A 275 0.39 5.80 -14.01
CA THR A 275 -0.35 6.94 -14.56
C THR A 275 0.47 8.23 -14.54
N LEU A 276 1.24 8.49 -13.49
CA LEU A 276 2.17 9.63 -13.49
C LEU A 276 3.22 9.52 -14.60
N HIS A 277 3.69 8.29 -14.88
CA HIS A 277 4.66 8.05 -15.95
C HIS A 277 4.06 8.24 -17.35
N ASP A 278 2.87 7.68 -17.58
CA ASP A 278 2.16 7.80 -18.87
C ASP A 278 1.82 9.24 -19.19
N GLN A 279 1.45 10.04 -18.19
CA GLN A 279 1.19 11.47 -18.35
C GLN A 279 2.45 12.29 -18.68
N ALA A 280 3.62 11.85 -18.25
CA ALA A 280 4.88 12.49 -18.60
C ALA A 280 5.33 12.21 -20.05
N HIS A 281 4.87 11.10 -20.63
CA HIS A 281 5.30 10.63 -21.95
C HIS A 281 4.22 10.72 -23.02
N THR A 282 2.99 11.17 -22.70
CA THR A 282 1.94 11.33 -23.70
C THR A 282 2.17 12.67 -24.42
N PRO A 283 2.77 12.69 -25.63
CA PRO A 283 2.61 13.84 -26.53
C PRO A 283 1.13 14.02 -26.74
N ALA A 284 0.67 15.27 -26.91
CA ALA A 284 -0.72 15.58 -27.19
C ALA A 284 -1.26 14.58 -28.22
N ARG A 285 -2.16 13.68 -27.77
CA ARG A 285 -2.62 12.52 -28.57
C ARG A 285 -3.12 13.03 -29.91
N PRO A 286 -2.60 12.56 -31.05
CA PRO A 286 -3.25 12.76 -32.34
C PRO A 286 -4.65 12.12 -32.24
N ALA A 287 -5.62 12.72 -32.90
CA ALA A 287 -6.99 12.21 -32.95
C ALA A 287 -7.01 10.75 -33.40
N PRO A 288 -7.91 9.88 -32.90
CA PRO A 288 -8.00 8.49 -33.33
C PRO A 288 -8.29 8.46 -34.83
N ASP A 289 -7.43 7.80 -35.58
CA ASP A 289 -7.67 7.46 -36.99
C ASP A 289 -8.93 6.59 -37.06
N GLY A 290 -9.96 7.11 -37.72
CA GLY A 290 -11.13 6.28 -38.08
C GLY A 290 -12.54 6.84 -37.88
N ALA A 291 -12.72 8.12 -37.52
CA ALA A 291 -14.04 8.76 -37.62
C ALA A 291 -14.04 9.71 -38.81
N SER A 292 -14.79 9.40 -39.84
CA SER A 292 -15.09 10.27 -40.94
C SER A 292 -16.00 11.42 -40.43
N GLU A 293 -15.35 12.49 -39.98
CA GLU A 293 -16.00 13.78 -39.68
C GLU A 293 -15.69 14.84 -40.73
N PRO A 294 -16.57 15.82 -40.89
CA PRO A 294 -16.38 16.87 -41.90
C PRO A 294 -15.06 17.60 -41.63
N SER A 295 -14.26 17.71 -42.69
CA SER A 295 -12.95 18.36 -42.74
C SER A 295 -12.92 19.69 -42.00
N LEU A 296 -12.57 19.68 -40.70
CA LEU A 296 -12.05 20.84 -39.99
C LEU A 296 -10.56 20.92 -40.33
N GLU A 297 -10.13 22.04 -40.80
CA GLU A 297 -8.81 22.40 -41.32
C GLU A 297 -7.60 21.86 -40.50
N PRO A 298 -6.39 21.79 -41.09
CA PRO A 298 -5.21 21.21 -40.49
C PRO A 298 -4.94 21.77 -39.11
N ALA A 299 -4.51 20.93 -38.18
CA ALA A 299 -4.28 21.26 -36.78
C ALA A 299 -3.60 22.61 -36.62
N ALA A 300 -4.34 23.56 -36.04
CA ALA A 300 -3.86 24.92 -35.87
C ALA A 300 -2.55 24.91 -35.09
N GLN A 301 -1.47 25.34 -35.69
CA GLN A 301 -0.18 25.48 -35.03
C GLN A 301 -0.25 26.73 -34.15
N ILE A 302 0.00 26.52 -32.84
CA ILE A 302 0.07 27.63 -31.89
C ILE A 302 1.51 28.14 -31.90
N HIS A 303 1.69 29.39 -32.34
CA HIS A 303 2.97 30.07 -32.26
C HIS A 303 2.98 30.97 -31.04
N THR A 304 3.95 30.80 -30.13
CA THR A 304 4.15 31.68 -28.98
C THR A 304 5.38 32.55 -29.22
N ALA A 305 5.21 33.84 -29.00
CA ALA A 305 6.31 34.81 -29.05
C ALA A 305 6.41 35.53 -27.71
N SER A 306 7.64 35.78 -27.25
CA SER A 306 7.86 36.56 -26.02
C SER A 306 7.68 38.03 -26.33
N GLY A 307 6.84 38.73 -25.54
CA GLY A 307 6.55 40.14 -25.68
C GLY A 307 6.23 40.79 -24.35
N PHE A 308 6.27 42.12 -24.31
CA PHE A 308 5.90 42.90 -23.11
C PHE A 308 4.34 43.02 -22.96
N GLU A 309 3.57 42.59 -23.94
CA GLU A 309 2.11 42.67 -23.97
C GLU A 309 1.52 41.28 -24.12
N LEU A 310 0.35 41.09 -23.51
CA LEU A 310 -0.44 39.88 -23.71
C LEU A 310 -1.26 40.02 -25.00
N GLY A 311 -0.75 39.49 -26.08
CA GLY A 311 -1.46 39.45 -27.38
C GLY A 311 -1.97 38.06 -27.71
N VAL A 312 -3.19 37.98 -28.19
CA VAL A 312 -3.80 36.75 -28.71
C VAL A 312 -4.40 37.06 -30.07
N THR A 313 -4.02 36.29 -31.09
CA THR A 313 -4.51 36.54 -32.47
C THR A 313 -5.17 35.26 -32.98
N GLN A 314 -6.39 35.41 -33.51
CA GLN A 314 -7.16 34.30 -34.12
C GLN A 314 -7.32 33.07 -33.25
N LEU A 315 -7.49 33.26 -31.94
CA LEU A 315 -7.63 32.15 -31.01
C LEU A 315 -9.01 31.48 -31.13
N THR A 316 -9.00 30.20 -31.43
CA THR A 316 -10.21 29.37 -31.42
C THR A 316 -10.12 28.40 -30.22
N VAL A 317 -11.13 28.41 -29.35
CA VAL A 317 -11.18 27.57 -28.13
C VAL A 317 -12.32 26.59 -28.25
N LEU A 318 -11.98 25.29 -28.07
CA LEU A 318 -12.91 24.17 -28.03
C LEU A 318 -13.03 23.63 -26.59
N THR A 319 -14.07 22.83 -26.32
CA THR A 319 -14.17 22.04 -25.11
C THR A 319 -13.02 21.00 -25.06
N PRO A 320 -12.61 20.47 -23.86
CA PRO A 320 -11.52 19.48 -23.75
C PRO A 320 -11.73 18.22 -24.58
N ASN A 321 -13.00 17.81 -24.79
CA ASN A 321 -13.39 16.69 -25.66
C ASN A 321 -13.54 17.07 -27.14
N ARG A 322 -13.29 18.36 -27.51
CA ARG A 322 -13.43 18.93 -28.86
C ARG A 322 -14.82 18.84 -29.49
N GLU A 323 -15.86 18.58 -28.72
CA GLU A 323 -17.24 18.46 -29.22
C GLU A 323 -17.93 19.81 -29.45
N HIS A 324 -17.55 20.84 -28.69
CA HIS A 324 -18.16 22.14 -28.77
C HIS A 324 -17.15 23.26 -28.96
N LEU A 325 -17.46 24.14 -29.91
CA LEU A 325 -16.73 25.39 -30.12
C LEU A 325 -17.18 26.41 -29.09
N LEU A 326 -16.26 26.92 -28.27
CA LEU A 326 -16.54 27.94 -27.26
C LEU A 326 -16.25 29.34 -27.74
N LEU A 327 -15.18 29.56 -28.48
CA LEU A 327 -14.76 30.84 -29.02
C LEU A 327 -14.13 30.62 -30.39
N ARG A 328 -14.41 31.55 -31.36
CA ARG A 328 -13.86 31.51 -32.70
C ARG A 328 -13.14 32.82 -33.01
N ASP A 329 -11.93 32.72 -33.57
CA ASP A 329 -11.16 33.83 -34.12
C ASP A 329 -10.99 35.05 -33.18
N LEU A 330 -10.81 34.78 -31.88
CA LEU A 330 -10.66 35.83 -30.88
C LEU A 330 -9.28 36.48 -31.02
N THR A 331 -9.30 37.81 -31.27
CA THR A 331 -8.09 38.64 -31.26
C THR A 331 -8.23 39.68 -30.15
N LEU A 332 -7.25 39.73 -29.25
CA LEU A 332 -7.20 40.72 -28.17
C LEU A 332 -5.74 41.08 -27.87
N ASN A 333 -5.56 42.31 -27.40
CA ASN A 333 -4.26 42.78 -26.90
C ASN A 333 -4.46 43.52 -25.58
N VAL A 334 -3.62 43.20 -24.59
CA VAL A 334 -3.65 43.78 -23.24
C VAL A 334 -2.26 44.30 -22.90
N SER A 335 -2.13 45.62 -22.85
CA SER A 335 -0.87 46.28 -22.49
C SER A 335 -0.60 46.19 -21.01
N PRO A 336 0.68 46.21 -20.56
CA PRO A 336 1.05 46.20 -19.16
C PRO A 336 0.35 47.31 -18.37
N GLY A 337 -0.15 46.98 -17.19
CA GLY A 337 -0.88 47.92 -16.31
C GLY A 337 -2.35 48.16 -16.68
N ARG A 338 -2.85 47.57 -17.77
CA ARG A 338 -4.29 47.58 -18.11
C ARG A 338 -4.97 46.27 -17.70
N GLY A 339 -6.19 46.37 -17.19
CA GLY A 339 -7.05 45.22 -16.88
C GLY A 339 -7.96 44.84 -18.04
N LEU A 340 -8.18 43.56 -18.27
CA LEU A 340 -9.17 43.04 -19.21
C LEU A 340 -10.41 42.55 -18.45
N LEU A 341 -11.58 43.13 -18.71
CA LEU A 341 -12.84 42.64 -18.18
C LEU A 341 -13.53 41.73 -19.20
N ILE A 342 -13.77 40.47 -18.83
CA ILE A 342 -14.44 39.47 -19.65
C ILE A 342 -15.88 39.32 -19.15
N VAL A 343 -16.87 39.74 -19.94
CA VAL A 343 -18.31 39.69 -19.62
C VAL A 343 -19.05 38.77 -20.60
N GLY A 344 -20.10 38.15 -20.13
CA GLY A 344 -20.95 37.27 -20.96
C GLY A 344 -21.79 36.32 -20.09
N PRO A 345 -22.78 35.63 -20.68
CA PRO A 345 -23.66 34.70 -19.98
C PRO A 345 -22.90 33.51 -19.38
N SER A 346 -23.54 32.80 -18.43
CA SER A 346 -22.99 31.58 -17.88
C SER A 346 -22.84 30.52 -18.98
N GLY A 347 -21.74 29.79 -19.01
CA GLY A 347 -21.47 28.80 -20.06
C GLY A 347 -20.81 29.36 -21.33
N ALA A 348 -20.64 30.65 -21.51
CA ALA A 348 -20.06 31.29 -22.72
C ALA A 348 -18.53 31.06 -22.89
N GLY A 349 -17.89 30.19 -22.12
CA GLY A 349 -16.46 29.89 -22.28
C GLY A 349 -15.50 30.88 -21.62
N LYS A 350 -15.94 31.82 -20.77
CA LYS A 350 -15.09 32.82 -20.09
C LYS A 350 -13.92 32.17 -19.32
N SER A 351 -14.23 31.19 -18.47
CA SER A 351 -13.23 30.46 -17.70
C SER A 351 -12.32 29.62 -18.60
N SER A 352 -12.82 29.10 -19.70
CA SER A 352 -12.04 28.35 -20.70
C SER A 352 -11.05 29.27 -21.40
N LEU A 353 -11.45 30.47 -21.75
CA LEU A 353 -10.57 31.50 -22.34
C LEU A 353 -9.41 31.84 -21.39
N VAL A 354 -9.71 32.16 -20.12
CA VAL A 354 -8.69 32.48 -19.10
C VAL A 354 -7.73 31.31 -18.91
N ARG A 355 -8.24 30.08 -18.86
CA ARG A 355 -7.42 28.87 -18.76
C ARG A 355 -6.52 28.68 -19.98
N THR A 356 -7.04 28.89 -21.19
CA THR A 356 -6.26 28.77 -22.42
C THR A 356 -5.14 29.81 -22.47
N ILE A 357 -5.42 31.06 -22.19
CA ILE A 357 -4.41 32.12 -22.12
C ILE A 357 -3.34 31.83 -21.10
N ASN A 358 -3.73 31.37 -19.92
CA ASN A 358 -2.76 30.99 -18.85
C ASN A 358 -1.92 29.76 -19.20
N LEU A 359 -2.47 28.82 -19.97
CA LEU A 359 -1.72 27.66 -20.47
C LEU A 359 -0.72 28.02 -21.58
N LEU A 360 -1.05 29.00 -22.42
CA LEU A 360 -0.23 29.47 -23.52
C LEU A 360 0.86 30.46 -23.06
N ASN A 361 0.61 31.21 -21.98
CA ASN A 361 1.59 32.15 -21.42
C ASN A 361 2.60 31.40 -20.54
N ARG A 362 3.49 30.65 -21.18
CA ARG A 362 4.64 30.00 -20.52
C ARG A 362 5.90 30.79 -20.81
N PRO A 363 6.77 31.04 -19.76
CA PRO A 363 8.14 31.49 -19.99
C PRO A 363 8.95 30.38 -20.66
#